data_c0d7ffbb42672af4d8c3157f03b7aa45
#
_entry.id   c0d7ffbb42672af4d8c3157f03b7aa45
#
_cell.length_a   1.000
_cell.length_b   1.000
_cell.length_c   1.000
_cell.angle_alpha   90.00
_cell.angle_beta   90.00
_cell.angle_gamma   90.00
#
_symmetry.space_group_name_H-M   'P 1'
#
loop_
_entity.id
_entity.type
_entity.pdbx_description
1 polymer ?
#
loop_
_entity_poly.entity_id
_entity_poly.type
_entity_poly.pdbx_seq_one_letter_code
_entity_poly.pdbx_strand_id
1 'polypeptide(L)'
;MSNSLQLTNIGELVTANSAGVERYQNSSLCIENGTISSISDRNGDQIIDCGGKMVTAGFVDSHTHPVFYNKRDEEYRMRLSGATYEEIAENGGGIISSVEGVRNASKEALVEKVMKRMDRFIKVGTTTIEAKSGYGLNTDSELKSLSVIDEVNQNHAIDMVPTFMGAHAFPKEFSNDHDAYIDLICNEMIPAVTDQGVAIFNDVFCEDKYFTVDQSRRILEAGREHGLKPRLHADEFVDSGAAVLAGEINAFSADHLMAVSEIGIRSIVDNDVVATLLPGTTFFLGKSNYAPARKLIDNNVTVALATDFNPGSSHIQSMPFIMTLACMHMEMTVEEAFQSVTYNGAKALGMENEIGSIEVGKKADLILWDLDSLFDIPYYVSDHPIKLVIKNGTIVFQA
;
A
#
# COMPACT_ATOMS: atom_id res chain seq x y z
N MET A 1 13.61 -7.51 31.96
CA MET A 1 13.15 -8.90 31.72
C MET A 1 12.96 -9.00 30.22
N SER A 2 13.52 -10.01 29.57
CA SER A 2 13.30 -10.23 28.13
C SER A 2 11.82 -10.54 27.96
N ASN A 3 11.11 -9.79 27.14
CA ASN A 3 9.71 -10.07 26.82
C ASN A 3 9.71 -11.12 25.68
N SER A 4 9.62 -12.40 26.02
CA SER A 4 9.65 -13.49 25.04
C SER A 4 8.25 -14.10 24.89
N LEU A 5 7.82 -14.25 23.64
CA LEU A 5 6.56 -14.87 23.24
C LEU A 5 6.86 -16.12 22.40
N GLN A 6 6.22 -17.24 22.73
CA GLN A 6 6.29 -18.46 21.95
C GLN A 6 4.91 -18.82 21.38
N LEU A 7 4.84 -19.05 20.08
CA LEU A 7 3.71 -19.67 19.42
C LEU A 7 4.02 -21.16 19.25
N THR A 8 3.14 -22.02 19.80
CA THR A 8 3.28 -23.49 19.75
C THR A 8 2.12 -24.11 19.00
N ASN A 9 2.28 -25.37 18.61
CA ASN A 9 1.21 -26.12 17.94
C ASN A 9 0.66 -25.39 16.71
N ILE A 10 1.58 -24.83 15.88
CA ILE A 10 1.25 -24.21 14.59
C ILE A 10 1.05 -25.35 13.59
N GLY A 11 -0.17 -25.49 13.04
CA GLY A 11 -0.46 -26.52 12.04
C GLY A 11 0.27 -26.26 10.73
N GLU A 12 0.15 -25.06 10.19
CA GLU A 12 0.90 -24.60 9.01
C GLU A 12 1.50 -23.23 9.28
N LEU A 13 2.82 -23.10 9.18
CA LEU A 13 3.53 -21.83 9.16
C LEU A 13 3.84 -21.46 7.70
N VAL A 14 3.34 -20.32 7.23
CA VAL A 14 3.52 -19.87 5.84
C VAL A 14 4.31 -18.58 5.81
N THR A 15 5.38 -18.58 5.04
CA THR A 15 6.22 -17.39 4.78
C THR A 15 6.50 -17.25 3.29
N ALA A 16 6.93 -16.07 2.87
CA ALA A 16 7.36 -15.81 1.51
C ALA A 16 8.73 -15.11 1.51
N ASN A 17 9.51 -15.33 0.47
CA ASN A 17 10.79 -14.69 0.23
C ASN A 17 10.98 -14.45 -1.28
N SER A 18 12.18 -14.07 -1.71
CA SER A 18 12.47 -13.84 -3.14
C SER A 18 12.32 -15.09 -4.02
N ALA A 19 12.40 -16.30 -3.44
CA ALA A 19 12.28 -17.57 -4.17
C ALA A 19 10.82 -18.09 -4.26
N GLY A 20 9.89 -17.48 -3.51
CA GLY A 20 8.49 -17.89 -3.47
C GLY A 20 7.97 -18.12 -2.06
N VAL A 21 6.92 -18.96 -1.95
CA VAL A 21 6.27 -19.29 -0.68
C VAL A 21 6.83 -20.59 -0.11
N GLU A 22 7.18 -20.54 1.17
CA GLU A 22 7.62 -21.70 1.95
C GLU A 22 6.57 -22.07 3.02
N ARG A 23 6.39 -23.35 3.29
CA ARG A 23 5.41 -23.88 4.24
C ARG A 23 6.07 -24.89 5.18
N TYR A 24 5.87 -24.71 6.47
CA TYR A 24 6.37 -25.61 7.51
C TYR A 24 5.20 -26.17 8.30
N GLN A 25 5.12 -27.49 8.38
CA GLN A 25 4.06 -28.19 9.12
C GLN A 25 4.48 -28.47 10.56
N ASN A 26 3.51 -28.43 11.49
CA ASN A 26 3.71 -28.75 12.90
C ASN A 26 4.91 -28.00 13.53
N SER A 27 4.89 -26.69 13.39
CA SER A 27 5.99 -25.81 13.76
C SER A 27 5.72 -25.06 15.06
N SER A 28 6.77 -24.42 15.57
CA SER A 28 6.73 -23.44 16.64
C SER A 28 7.58 -22.24 16.28
N LEU A 29 7.28 -21.07 16.87
CA LEU A 29 7.96 -19.82 16.62
C LEU A 29 8.26 -19.13 17.94
N CYS A 30 9.49 -18.62 18.11
CA CYS A 30 9.87 -17.80 19.26
C CYS A 30 10.16 -16.38 18.84
N ILE A 31 9.70 -15.45 19.66
CA ILE A 31 9.84 -14.01 19.49
C ILE A 31 10.54 -13.45 20.73
N GLU A 32 11.58 -12.67 20.55
CA GLU A 32 12.31 -11.98 21.60
C GLU A 32 12.50 -10.51 21.23
N ASN A 33 12.11 -9.61 22.14
CA ASN A 33 12.24 -8.15 21.92
C ASN A 33 11.64 -7.66 20.59
N GLY A 34 10.49 -8.21 20.19
CA GLY A 34 9.78 -7.81 18.99
C GLY A 34 10.26 -8.43 17.69
N THR A 35 11.32 -9.26 17.72
CA THR A 35 11.88 -9.92 16.55
C THR A 35 11.76 -11.43 16.64
N ILE A 36 11.71 -12.10 15.50
CA ILE A 36 11.71 -13.56 15.39
C ILE A 36 13.09 -14.08 15.78
N SER A 37 13.17 -14.83 16.89
CA SER A 37 14.44 -15.35 17.39
C SER A 37 14.70 -16.80 16.96
N SER A 38 13.65 -17.57 16.67
CA SER A 38 13.75 -18.97 16.22
C SER A 38 12.47 -19.49 15.59
N ILE A 39 12.61 -20.39 14.60
CA ILE A 39 11.53 -21.18 14.04
C ILE A 39 11.72 -22.63 14.56
N SER A 40 11.56 -22.80 15.86
CA SER A 40 11.67 -24.10 16.56
C SER A 40 11.22 -23.94 18.01
N ASP A 41 11.00 -25.06 18.71
CA ASP A 41 10.67 -25.03 20.13
C ASP A 41 11.79 -24.44 20.97
N ARG A 42 11.43 -23.40 21.73
CA ARG A 42 12.23 -22.80 22.82
C ARG A 42 11.26 -22.41 23.93
N ASN A 43 11.75 -22.29 25.16
CA ASN A 43 10.94 -21.82 26.28
C ASN A 43 10.77 -20.31 26.21
N GLY A 44 9.54 -19.82 25.97
CA GLY A 44 9.16 -18.42 26.08
C GLY A 44 8.53 -18.11 27.44
N ASP A 45 8.58 -16.87 27.86
CA ASP A 45 7.93 -16.39 29.10
C ASP A 45 6.40 -16.43 28.98
N GLN A 46 5.89 -16.15 27.79
CA GLN A 46 4.48 -16.27 27.41
C GLN A 46 4.31 -17.29 26.28
N ILE A 47 3.34 -18.18 26.41
CA ILE A 47 3.06 -19.23 25.41
C ILE A 47 1.64 -19.04 24.87
N ILE A 48 1.52 -19.06 23.54
CA ILE A 48 0.25 -19.11 22.82
C ILE A 48 0.17 -20.46 22.11
N ASP A 49 -0.82 -21.26 22.45
CA ASP A 49 -1.17 -22.47 21.71
C ASP A 49 -2.01 -22.09 20.48
N CYS A 50 -1.48 -22.30 19.29
CA CYS A 50 -2.16 -22.01 18.02
C CYS A 50 -3.26 -23.01 17.68
N GLY A 51 -3.39 -24.13 18.42
CA GLY A 51 -4.45 -25.11 18.25
C GLY A 51 -4.42 -25.85 16.90
N GLY A 52 -3.25 -26.03 16.33
CA GLY A 52 -3.08 -26.63 15.01
C GLY A 52 -3.46 -25.73 13.83
N LYS A 53 -3.67 -24.44 14.08
CA LYS A 53 -4.07 -23.45 13.06
C LYS A 53 -2.89 -22.82 12.33
N MET A 54 -3.19 -22.12 11.23
CA MET A 54 -2.19 -21.49 10.38
C MET A 54 -1.67 -20.18 10.97
N VAL A 55 -0.36 -19.94 10.80
CA VAL A 55 0.32 -18.67 11.09
C VAL A 55 0.98 -18.16 9.82
N THR A 56 0.79 -16.87 9.50
CA THR A 56 1.43 -16.19 8.36
C THR A 56 2.14 -14.94 8.80
N ALA A 57 3.00 -14.38 7.91
CA ALA A 57 3.44 -12.99 8.03
C ALA A 57 2.24 -12.04 7.95
N GLY A 58 2.33 -10.89 8.61
CA GLY A 58 1.39 -9.78 8.49
C GLY A 58 1.41 -9.19 7.09
N PHE A 59 0.27 -8.72 6.62
CA PHE A 59 0.17 -8.10 5.30
C PHE A 59 0.86 -6.73 5.26
N VAL A 60 1.45 -6.43 4.10
CA VAL A 60 2.06 -5.14 3.77
C VAL A 60 1.29 -4.53 2.60
N ASP A 61 0.56 -3.46 2.86
CA ASP A 61 -0.21 -2.72 1.87
C ASP A 61 0.63 -1.56 1.32
N SER A 62 1.23 -1.76 0.17
CA SER A 62 2.26 -0.89 -0.37
C SER A 62 1.74 0.32 -1.17
N HIS A 63 0.40 0.58 -1.15
CA HIS A 63 -0.19 1.72 -1.83
C HIS A 63 -1.53 2.12 -1.21
N THR A 64 -1.56 3.21 -0.43
CA THR A 64 -2.80 3.75 0.16
C THR A 64 -2.80 5.27 0.26
N HIS A 65 -4.02 5.88 0.28
CA HIS A 65 -4.27 7.31 0.48
C HIS A 65 -5.11 7.53 1.75
N PRO A 66 -4.62 7.25 2.95
CA PRO A 66 -5.45 7.17 4.15
C PRO A 66 -5.83 8.54 4.73
N VAL A 67 -5.18 9.64 4.29
CA VAL A 67 -5.39 10.98 4.83
C VAL A 67 -6.44 11.74 4.02
N PHE A 68 -7.70 11.53 4.35
CA PHE A 68 -8.84 12.28 3.81
C PHE A 68 -9.87 12.57 4.91
N TYR A 69 -10.65 13.65 4.76
CA TYR A 69 -11.66 14.03 5.76
C TYR A 69 -13.01 13.39 5.49
N ASN A 70 -13.55 13.58 4.30
CA ASN A 70 -14.85 13.06 3.87
C ASN A 70 -14.68 11.83 2.98
N LYS A 71 -15.60 10.86 3.09
CA LYS A 71 -15.79 9.83 2.07
C LYS A 71 -16.57 10.41 0.89
N ARG A 72 -16.45 9.76 -0.27
CA ARG A 72 -17.08 10.19 -1.52
C ARG A 72 -18.26 9.28 -1.89
N ASP A 73 -19.13 9.02 -0.92
CA ASP A 73 -20.28 8.10 -1.07
C ASP A 73 -21.37 8.63 -2.01
N GLU A 74 -21.51 9.95 -2.15
CA GLU A 74 -22.41 10.52 -3.17
C GLU A 74 -21.92 10.22 -4.59
N GLU A 75 -20.62 10.28 -4.86
CA GLU A 75 -20.06 9.89 -6.16
C GLU A 75 -20.28 8.40 -6.44
N TYR A 76 -20.19 7.55 -5.40
CA TYR A 76 -20.51 6.14 -5.52
C TYR A 76 -21.99 5.95 -5.93
N ARG A 77 -22.92 6.69 -5.34
CA ARG A 77 -24.35 6.66 -5.75
C ARG A 77 -24.53 7.14 -7.19
N MET A 78 -23.87 8.21 -7.60
CA MET A 78 -23.91 8.70 -8.97
C MET A 78 -23.46 7.63 -9.97
N ARG A 79 -22.33 6.95 -9.69
CA ARG A 79 -21.84 5.83 -10.52
C ARG A 79 -22.84 4.68 -10.59
N LEU A 80 -23.43 4.27 -9.48
CA LEU A 80 -24.46 3.23 -9.46
C LEU A 80 -25.71 3.63 -10.26
N SER A 81 -25.96 4.93 -10.43
CA SER A 81 -27.03 5.47 -11.26
C SER A 81 -26.64 5.67 -12.73
N GLY A 82 -25.41 5.28 -13.11
CA GLY A 82 -24.90 5.34 -14.48
C GLY A 82 -24.20 6.65 -14.85
N ALA A 83 -23.90 7.53 -13.88
CA ALA A 83 -23.15 8.76 -14.17
C ALA A 83 -21.72 8.44 -14.62
N THR A 84 -21.25 9.20 -15.61
CA THR A 84 -19.87 9.11 -16.10
C THR A 84 -18.89 9.80 -15.13
N TYR A 85 -17.59 9.57 -15.32
CA TYR A 85 -16.56 10.24 -14.55
C TYR A 85 -16.59 11.76 -14.78
N GLU A 86 -16.82 12.18 -16.01
CA GLU A 86 -16.94 13.60 -16.41
C GLU A 86 -18.13 14.29 -15.70
N GLU A 87 -19.31 13.64 -15.70
CA GLU A 87 -20.48 14.15 -14.98
C GLU A 87 -20.25 14.29 -13.48
N ILE A 88 -19.51 13.36 -12.87
CA ILE A 88 -19.13 13.43 -11.46
C ILE A 88 -18.17 14.62 -11.22
N ALA A 89 -17.18 14.79 -12.08
CA ALA A 89 -16.22 15.88 -11.95
C ALA A 89 -16.89 17.27 -12.14
N GLU A 90 -17.81 17.40 -13.10
CA GLU A 90 -18.59 18.63 -13.33
C GLU A 90 -19.48 19.01 -12.14
N ASN A 91 -19.96 18.01 -11.38
CA ASN A 91 -20.70 18.20 -10.14
C ASN A 91 -19.81 18.46 -8.90
N GLY A 92 -18.53 18.75 -9.10
CA GLY A 92 -17.58 19.07 -8.02
C GLY A 92 -17.02 17.85 -7.28
N GLY A 93 -17.17 16.65 -7.86
CA GLY A 93 -16.58 15.41 -7.37
C GLY A 93 -15.11 15.26 -7.74
N GLY A 94 -14.60 14.02 -7.59
CA GLY A 94 -13.22 13.69 -7.89
C GLY A 94 -12.25 14.06 -6.77
N ILE A 95 -10.96 14.10 -7.09
CA ILE A 95 -9.87 14.40 -6.14
C ILE A 95 -10.11 15.77 -5.46
N ILE A 96 -10.61 16.75 -6.17
CA ILE A 96 -10.84 18.13 -5.68
C ILE A 96 -11.84 18.17 -4.51
N SER A 97 -12.85 17.32 -4.49
CA SER A 97 -13.76 17.18 -3.33
C SER A 97 -13.02 16.75 -2.06
N SER A 98 -12.06 15.83 -2.18
CA SER A 98 -11.20 15.41 -1.05
C SER A 98 -10.24 16.52 -0.62
N VAL A 99 -9.74 17.32 -1.55
CA VAL A 99 -8.83 18.46 -1.28
C VAL A 99 -9.50 19.49 -0.38
N GLU A 100 -10.72 19.91 -0.68
CA GLU A 100 -11.47 20.84 0.15
C GLU A 100 -11.66 20.30 1.59
N GLY A 101 -11.96 19.02 1.71
CA GLY A 101 -12.10 18.35 3.00
C GLY A 101 -10.82 18.36 3.84
N VAL A 102 -9.66 18.07 3.24
CA VAL A 102 -8.37 18.08 3.93
C VAL A 102 -7.91 19.50 4.25
N ARG A 103 -8.05 20.44 3.33
CA ARG A 103 -7.66 21.83 3.56
C ARG A 103 -8.41 22.46 4.73
N ASN A 104 -9.72 22.22 4.85
CA ASN A 104 -10.59 22.80 5.87
C ASN A 104 -10.56 22.07 7.21
N ALA A 105 -10.16 20.81 7.26
CA ALA A 105 -10.10 20.04 8.49
C ALA A 105 -8.89 20.43 9.36
N SER A 106 -9.06 20.42 10.68
CA SER A 106 -7.93 20.52 11.60
C SER A 106 -7.08 19.25 11.56
N LYS A 107 -5.82 19.35 12.00
CA LYS A 107 -4.92 18.20 12.09
C LYS A 107 -5.51 17.12 13.01
N GLU A 108 -6.03 17.49 14.18
CA GLU A 108 -6.61 16.59 15.19
C GLU A 108 -7.80 15.81 14.62
N ALA A 109 -8.66 16.48 13.86
CA ALA A 109 -9.81 15.82 13.21
C ALA A 109 -9.38 14.82 12.13
N LEU A 110 -8.29 15.08 11.43
CA LEU A 110 -7.69 14.14 10.47
C LEU A 110 -7.04 12.96 11.20
N VAL A 111 -6.27 13.21 12.26
CA VAL A 111 -5.66 12.16 13.11
C VAL A 111 -6.72 11.19 13.63
N GLU A 112 -7.82 11.69 14.21
CA GLU A 112 -8.91 10.85 14.71
C GLU A 112 -9.48 9.92 13.62
N LYS A 113 -9.66 10.45 12.40
CA LYS A 113 -10.18 9.65 11.29
C LYS A 113 -9.18 8.61 10.78
N VAL A 114 -7.90 8.98 10.70
CA VAL A 114 -6.85 8.06 10.25
C VAL A 114 -6.64 6.95 11.28
N MET A 115 -6.61 7.24 12.58
CA MET A 115 -6.55 6.23 13.66
C MET A 115 -7.62 5.16 13.49
N LYS A 116 -8.90 5.56 13.29
CA LYS A 116 -10.01 4.63 13.09
C LYS A 116 -9.87 3.78 11.81
N ARG A 117 -9.17 4.28 10.78
CA ARG A 117 -8.84 3.52 9.58
C ARG A 117 -7.77 2.49 9.86
N MET A 118 -6.76 2.87 10.63
CA MET A 118 -5.67 1.97 11.03
C MET A 118 -6.18 0.80 11.89
N ASP A 119 -7.12 1.06 12.82
CA ASP A 119 -7.81 0.00 13.57
C ASP A 119 -8.46 -1.05 12.66
N ARG A 120 -9.01 -0.63 11.51
CA ARG A 120 -9.63 -1.55 10.55
C ARG A 120 -8.61 -2.34 9.75
N PHE A 121 -7.49 -1.72 9.36
CA PHE A 121 -6.39 -2.42 8.70
C PHE A 121 -5.81 -3.54 9.58
N ILE A 122 -5.58 -3.26 10.86
CA ILE A 122 -5.11 -4.28 11.82
C ILE A 122 -6.10 -5.45 11.92
N LYS A 123 -7.41 -5.18 11.99
CA LYS A 123 -8.45 -6.22 12.11
C LYS A 123 -8.48 -7.19 10.92
N VAL A 124 -7.98 -6.78 9.76
CA VAL A 124 -7.89 -7.61 8.56
C VAL A 124 -6.46 -8.09 8.27
N GLY A 125 -5.55 -7.98 9.26
CA GLY A 125 -4.22 -8.56 9.22
C GLY A 125 -3.13 -7.68 8.60
N THR A 126 -3.45 -6.43 8.22
CA THR A 126 -2.43 -5.52 7.69
C THR A 126 -1.63 -4.89 8.83
N THR A 127 -0.30 -5.07 8.82
CA THR A 127 0.60 -4.60 9.87
C THR A 127 1.47 -3.42 9.45
N THR A 128 1.60 -3.19 8.15
CA THR A 128 2.32 -2.06 7.57
C THR A 128 1.56 -1.54 6.36
N ILE A 129 1.43 -0.22 6.23
CA ILE A 129 0.89 0.44 5.03
C ILE A 129 1.84 1.52 4.52
N GLU A 130 1.85 1.73 3.24
CA GLU A 130 2.32 2.99 2.66
C GLU A 130 1.20 4.03 2.79
N ALA A 131 1.54 5.26 3.15
CA ALA A 131 0.58 6.31 3.41
C ALA A 131 0.92 7.60 2.66
N LYS A 132 0.10 7.93 1.65
CA LYS A 132 0.29 9.11 0.83
C LYS A 132 -0.41 10.34 1.43
N SER A 133 0.21 11.50 1.28
CA SER A 133 -0.46 12.79 1.29
C SER A 133 -1.31 12.96 0.01
N GLY A 134 -1.32 14.11 -0.66
CA GLY A 134 -1.89 14.23 -2.01
C GLY A 134 -3.34 14.71 -2.09
N TYR A 135 -3.93 15.03 -0.95
CA TYR A 135 -5.21 15.75 -0.89
C TYR A 135 -5.07 17.15 -0.30
N GLY A 136 -3.86 17.68 -0.14
CA GLY A 136 -3.60 19.05 0.24
C GLY A 136 -3.46 19.98 -0.97
N LEU A 137 -2.60 19.58 -1.89
CA LEU A 137 -2.25 20.28 -3.13
C LEU A 137 -1.83 21.75 -2.91
N ASN A 138 -1.27 22.04 -1.75
CA ASN A 138 -0.50 23.23 -1.41
C ASN A 138 0.45 22.92 -0.27
N THR A 139 1.47 23.74 -0.06
CA THR A 139 2.55 23.48 0.90
C THR A 139 2.02 23.18 2.30
N ASP A 140 1.21 24.05 2.87
CA ASP A 140 0.72 23.93 4.24
C ASP A 140 -0.13 22.65 4.47
N SER A 141 -0.98 22.30 3.49
CA SER A 141 -1.90 21.18 3.62
C SER A 141 -1.22 19.82 3.35
N GLU A 142 -0.20 19.79 2.50
CA GLU A 142 0.63 18.61 2.30
C GLU A 142 1.49 18.34 3.56
N LEU A 143 2.15 19.36 4.12
CA LEU A 143 2.87 19.25 5.39
C LEU A 143 1.95 18.82 6.55
N LYS A 144 0.72 19.35 6.60
CA LYS A 144 -0.30 18.94 7.57
C LYS A 144 -0.63 17.45 7.39
N SER A 145 -0.83 16.96 6.18
CA SER A 145 -1.14 15.56 5.89
C SER A 145 -0.01 14.64 6.31
N LEU A 146 1.24 14.99 6.02
CA LEU A 146 2.42 14.24 6.48
C LEU A 146 2.55 14.27 8.02
N SER A 147 2.28 15.41 8.66
CA SER A 147 2.20 15.52 10.12
C SER A 147 1.13 14.62 10.75
N VAL A 148 0.00 14.41 10.06
CA VAL A 148 -1.05 13.46 10.50
C VAL A 148 -0.52 12.03 10.43
N ILE A 149 0.16 11.66 9.35
CA ILE A 149 0.75 10.33 9.18
C ILE A 149 1.78 10.06 10.30
N ASP A 150 2.67 11.01 10.57
CA ASP A 150 3.68 10.90 11.60
C ASP A 150 3.06 10.74 12.99
N GLU A 151 2.08 11.57 13.36
CA GLU A 151 1.41 11.50 14.65
C GLU A 151 0.66 10.17 14.85
N VAL A 152 -0.01 9.68 13.80
CA VAL A 152 -0.68 8.37 13.86
C VAL A 152 0.36 7.26 13.98
N ASN A 153 1.44 7.29 13.24
CA ASN A 153 2.52 6.31 13.29
C ASN A 153 3.18 6.22 14.68
N GLN A 154 3.27 7.34 15.40
CA GLN A 154 3.79 7.38 16.77
C GLN A 154 2.80 6.83 17.81
N ASN A 155 1.49 6.85 17.54
CA ASN A 155 0.44 6.56 18.51
C ASN A 155 -0.41 5.32 18.17
N HIS A 156 -0.14 4.65 17.06
CA HIS A 156 -0.83 3.43 16.62
C HIS A 156 0.15 2.29 16.40
N ALA A 157 -0.33 1.05 16.52
CA ALA A 157 0.51 -0.13 16.38
C ALA A 157 0.96 -0.41 14.94
N ILE A 158 0.18 0.01 13.93
CA ILE A 158 0.51 -0.19 12.51
C ILE A 158 1.67 0.71 12.10
N ASP A 159 2.61 0.19 11.31
CA ASP A 159 3.64 1.04 10.70
C ASP A 159 3.06 1.74 9.47
N MET A 160 3.23 3.06 9.40
CA MET A 160 2.86 3.88 8.23
C MET A 160 4.13 4.40 7.57
N VAL A 161 4.34 4.09 6.30
CA VAL A 161 5.49 4.55 5.49
C VAL A 161 5.07 5.79 4.70
N PRO A 162 5.55 7.00 5.07
CA PRO A 162 5.02 8.24 4.52
C PRO A 162 5.50 8.52 3.10
N THR A 163 4.56 8.90 2.22
CA THR A 163 4.82 9.34 0.84
C THR A 163 4.27 10.74 0.62
N PHE A 164 5.12 11.66 0.14
CA PHE A 164 4.67 12.93 -0.37
C PHE A 164 4.08 12.76 -1.77
N MET A 165 2.87 13.31 -2.00
CA MET A 165 2.21 13.24 -3.30
C MET A 165 1.56 14.58 -3.70
N GLY A 166 2.29 15.69 -3.63
CA GLY A 166 1.80 16.99 -4.12
C GLY A 166 1.38 16.96 -5.59
N ALA A 167 1.96 16.04 -6.36
CA ALA A 167 1.63 15.83 -7.78
C ALA A 167 0.50 14.79 -8.00
N HIS A 168 -0.60 14.88 -7.24
CA HIS A 168 -1.76 13.99 -7.38
C HIS A 168 -2.79 14.55 -8.39
N ALA A 169 -2.96 15.85 -8.44
CA ALA A 169 -3.81 16.56 -9.41
C ALA A 169 -3.40 18.04 -9.48
N PHE A 170 -3.86 18.74 -10.49
CA PHE A 170 -3.74 20.20 -10.54
C PHE A 170 -4.87 20.84 -9.73
N PRO A 171 -4.57 21.65 -8.69
CA PRO A 171 -5.61 22.33 -7.92
C PRO A 171 -6.25 23.46 -8.71
N LYS A 172 -7.47 23.87 -8.34
CA LYS A 172 -8.29 24.87 -9.07
C LYS A 172 -7.54 26.17 -9.34
N GLU A 173 -6.72 26.62 -8.40
CA GLU A 173 -5.93 27.86 -8.48
C GLU A 173 -4.85 27.82 -9.57
N PHE A 174 -4.44 26.63 -10.01
CA PHE A 174 -3.44 26.42 -11.07
C PHE A 174 -4.02 25.77 -12.33
N SER A 175 -5.34 25.73 -12.50
CA SER A 175 -6.00 25.09 -13.66
C SER A 175 -5.60 25.70 -15.02
N ASN A 176 -5.14 26.94 -15.05
CA ASN A 176 -4.69 27.64 -16.25
C ASN A 176 -3.16 27.83 -16.32
N ASP A 177 -2.41 27.37 -15.32
CA ASP A 177 -0.95 27.50 -15.27
C ASP A 177 -0.34 26.29 -14.56
N HIS A 178 -0.27 25.17 -15.27
CA HIS A 178 0.28 23.91 -14.76
C HIS A 178 1.78 24.03 -14.44
N ASP A 179 2.52 24.82 -15.23
CA ASP A 179 3.96 24.98 -15.01
C ASP A 179 4.26 25.69 -13.70
N ALA A 180 3.46 26.71 -13.34
CA ALA A 180 3.59 27.38 -12.05
C ALA A 180 3.30 26.43 -10.87
N TYR A 181 2.40 25.44 -11.03
CA TYR A 181 2.18 24.42 -10.00
C TYR A 181 3.36 23.46 -9.86
N ILE A 182 3.96 23.06 -10.99
CA ILE A 182 5.16 22.22 -11.00
C ILE A 182 6.33 22.97 -10.35
N ASP A 183 6.48 24.27 -10.65
CA ASP A 183 7.47 25.14 -10.00
C ASP A 183 7.24 25.21 -8.48
N LEU A 184 5.99 25.33 -8.03
CA LEU A 184 5.64 25.30 -6.60
C LEU A 184 6.02 23.95 -5.95
N ILE A 185 5.71 22.84 -6.60
CA ILE A 185 6.08 21.51 -6.09
C ILE A 185 7.60 21.39 -5.95
N CYS A 186 8.35 21.71 -7.02
CA CYS A 186 9.80 21.49 -7.06
C CYS A 186 10.56 22.47 -6.17
N ASN A 187 10.18 23.75 -6.14
CA ASN A 187 10.98 24.81 -5.52
C ASN A 187 10.51 25.20 -4.11
N GLU A 188 9.30 24.78 -3.70
CA GLU A 188 8.76 25.10 -2.37
C GLU A 188 8.31 23.87 -1.60
N MET A 189 7.39 23.04 -2.17
CA MET A 189 6.83 21.91 -1.43
C MET A 189 7.90 20.86 -1.11
N ILE A 190 8.70 20.41 -2.09
CA ILE A 190 9.72 19.36 -1.88
C ILE A 190 10.77 19.82 -0.85
N PRO A 191 11.36 21.01 -0.93
CA PRO A 191 12.22 21.52 0.14
C PRO A 191 11.55 21.52 1.52
N ALA A 192 10.32 22.06 1.62
CA ALA A 192 9.59 22.12 2.89
C ALA A 192 9.27 20.72 3.46
N VAL A 193 8.89 19.78 2.61
CA VAL A 193 8.65 18.37 2.99
C VAL A 193 9.93 17.70 3.48
N THR A 194 11.04 17.98 2.82
CA THR A 194 12.35 17.45 3.24
C THR A 194 12.81 18.05 4.56
N ASP A 195 12.62 19.36 4.75
CA ASP A 195 12.91 20.04 6.02
C ASP A 195 12.03 19.53 7.16
N GLN A 196 10.77 19.12 6.87
CA GLN A 196 9.91 18.45 7.84
C GLN A 196 10.43 17.06 8.24
N GLY A 197 11.11 16.35 7.35
CA GLY A 197 11.81 15.08 7.61
C GLY A 197 10.90 13.87 7.86
N VAL A 198 9.63 13.92 7.42
CA VAL A 198 8.66 12.82 7.60
C VAL A 198 8.61 11.92 6.37
N ALA A 199 8.47 12.49 5.18
CA ALA A 199 8.31 11.71 3.95
C ALA A 199 9.56 10.93 3.58
N ILE A 200 9.38 9.68 3.13
CA ILE A 200 10.41 8.79 2.60
C ILE A 200 10.35 8.76 1.08
N PHE A 201 9.15 8.76 0.53
CA PHE A 201 8.91 8.67 -0.90
C PHE A 201 8.30 9.97 -1.45
N ASN A 202 8.50 10.17 -2.77
CA ASN A 202 7.80 11.13 -3.60
C ASN A 202 7.08 10.39 -4.71
N ASP A 203 5.77 10.64 -4.87
CA ASP A 203 4.91 10.00 -5.86
C ASP A 203 4.27 11.04 -6.78
N VAL A 204 4.05 10.66 -8.03
CA VAL A 204 3.43 11.49 -9.06
C VAL A 204 2.37 10.70 -9.82
N PHE A 205 1.21 11.28 -10.08
CA PHE A 205 0.20 10.70 -10.97
C PHE A 205 0.56 10.99 -12.43
N CYS A 206 1.40 10.13 -13.01
CA CYS A 206 1.86 10.23 -14.39
C CYS A 206 0.84 9.59 -15.34
N GLU A 207 -0.13 10.37 -15.83
CA GLU A 207 -1.24 9.87 -16.64
C GLU A 207 -1.77 10.97 -17.57
N ASP A 208 -2.47 10.56 -18.65
CA ASP A 208 -3.17 11.52 -19.52
C ASP A 208 -4.12 12.42 -18.71
N LYS A 209 -4.13 13.73 -19.03
CA LYS A 209 -4.87 14.79 -18.32
C LYS A 209 -4.40 15.11 -16.89
N TYR A 210 -3.40 14.40 -16.36
CA TYR A 210 -2.70 14.68 -15.11
C TYR A 210 -1.28 15.18 -15.41
N PHE A 211 -0.26 14.56 -14.85
CA PHE A 211 1.12 14.99 -15.11
C PHE A 211 1.72 14.19 -16.27
N THR A 212 2.30 14.90 -17.24
CA THR A 212 3.03 14.29 -18.35
C THR A 212 4.31 13.62 -17.88
N VAL A 213 4.91 12.75 -18.72
CA VAL A 213 6.20 12.11 -18.45
C VAL A 213 7.29 13.13 -18.12
N ASP A 214 7.41 14.22 -18.87
CA ASP A 214 8.43 15.25 -18.64
C ASP A 214 8.21 16.01 -17.32
N GLN A 215 6.96 16.34 -17.01
CA GLN A 215 6.58 16.96 -15.73
C GLN A 215 6.84 16.04 -14.55
N SER A 216 6.47 14.77 -14.68
CA SER A 216 6.69 13.75 -13.66
C SER A 216 8.18 13.51 -13.43
N ARG A 217 8.98 13.42 -14.48
CA ARG A 217 10.45 13.32 -14.39
C ARG A 217 11.02 14.49 -13.58
N ARG A 218 10.67 15.72 -13.94
CA ARG A 218 11.14 16.91 -13.26
C ARG A 218 10.84 16.90 -11.76
N ILE A 219 9.62 16.51 -11.37
CA ILE A 219 9.19 16.46 -9.97
C ILE A 219 9.93 15.34 -9.22
N LEU A 220 10.06 14.16 -9.83
CA LEU A 220 10.69 13.02 -9.18
C LEU A 220 12.21 13.18 -9.06
N GLU A 221 12.85 13.81 -10.05
CA GLU A 221 14.27 14.18 -9.97
C GLU A 221 14.53 15.23 -8.90
N ALA A 222 13.68 16.26 -8.80
CA ALA A 222 13.75 17.23 -7.70
C ALA A 222 13.58 16.56 -6.33
N GLY A 223 12.62 15.63 -6.18
CA GLY A 223 12.48 14.84 -4.96
C GLY A 223 13.73 14.04 -4.62
N ARG A 224 14.32 13.39 -5.60
CA ARG A 224 15.56 12.59 -5.45
C ARG A 224 16.77 13.45 -5.04
N GLU A 225 16.92 14.64 -5.61
CA GLU A 225 17.96 15.60 -5.22
C GLU A 225 17.85 16.01 -3.75
N HIS A 226 16.64 15.96 -3.19
CA HIS A 226 16.34 16.24 -1.79
C HIS A 226 16.26 14.96 -0.91
N GLY A 227 16.63 13.77 -1.45
CA GLY A 227 16.70 12.52 -0.70
C GLY A 227 15.40 11.71 -0.64
N LEU A 228 14.34 12.13 -1.31
CA LEU A 228 13.10 11.35 -1.43
C LEU A 228 13.24 10.26 -2.50
N LYS A 229 12.65 9.09 -2.24
CA LYS A 229 12.65 7.94 -3.15
C LYS A 229 11.51 8.03 -4.15
N PRO A 230 11.74 7.84 -5.47
CA PRO A 230 10.69 8.00 -6.47
C PRO A 230 9.72 6.80 -6.51
N ARG A 231 8.43 7.09 -6.69
CA ARG A 231 7.34 6.17 -7.01
C ARG A 231 6.45 6.81 -8.07
N LEU A 232 5.62 6.02 -8.78
CA LEU A 232 4.68 6.56 -9.76
C LEU A 232 3.36 5.81 -9.76
N HIS A 233 2.23 6.55 -9.85
CA HIS A 233 1.03 6.02 -10.51
C HIS A 233 1.33 6.03 -12.01
N ALA A 234 1.22 4.88 -12.65
CA ALA A 234 1.74 4.66 -13.99
C ALA A 234 0.74 3.89 -14.86
N ASP A 235 0.44 4.42 -16.06
CA ASP A 235 -0.32 3.73 -17.10
C ASP A 235 -1.65 3.12 -16.57
N GLU A 236 -2.40 3.90 -15.76
CA GLU A 236 -3.66 3.47 -15.17
C GLU A 236 -4.78 3.40 -16.22
N PHE A 237 -4.89 4.41 -17.07
CA PHE A 237 -5.96 4.50 -18.07
C PHE A 237 -5.46 4.29 -19.49
N VAL A 238 -4.28 4.83 -19.81
CA VAL A 238 -3.62 4.71 -21.12
C VAL A 238 -2.13 4.43 -20.96
N ASP A 239 -1.49 3.86 -21.98
CA ASP A 239 -0.03 3.79 -22.05
C ASP A 239 0.54 5.20 -22.25
N SER A 240 0.80 5.86 -21.13
CA SER A 240 1.35 7.23 -21.09
C SER A 240 2.88 7.24 -21.20
N GLY A 241 3.54 6.08 -21.12
CA GLY A 241 4.99 5.93 -21.01
C GLY A 241 5.51 6.07 -19.57
N ALA A 242 4.61 6.08 -18.58
CA ALA A 242 4.97 6.22 -17.17
C ALA A 242 5.77 5.01 -16.65
N ALA A 243 5.44 3.78 -17.10
CA ALA A 243 6.23 2.59 -16.78
C ALA A 243 7.65 2.65 -17.35
N VAL A 244 7.84 3.27 -18.51
CA VAL A 244 9.19 3.51 -19.08
C VAL A 244 9.95 4.49 -18.19
N LEU A 245 9.32 5.62 -17.83
CA LEU A 245 9.89 6.60 -16.91
C LEU A 245 10.29 5.96 -15.58
N ALA A 246 9.44 5.09 -15.00
CA ALA A 246 9.74 4.41 -13.74
C ALA A 246 11.06 3.63 -13.79
N GLY A 247 11.33 2.91 -14.88
CA GLY A 247 12.61 2.23 -15.09
C GLY A 247 13.77 3.21 -15.25
N GLU A 248 13.63 4.25 -16.09
CA GLU A 248 14.68 5.23 -16.37
C GLU A 248 15.17 5.98 -15.13
N ILE A 249 14.28 6.24 -14.18
CA ILE A 249 14.62 6.93 -12.92
C ILE A 249 14.90 5.96 -11.75
N ASN A 250 14.91 4.64 -11.99
CA ASN A 250 15.03 3.61 -10.95
C ASN A 250 14.03 3.84 -9.81
N ALA A 251 12.74 3.94 -10.14
CA ALA A 251 11.69 4.09 -9.15
C ALA A 251 11.57 2.82 -8.28
N PHE A 252 11.13 2.98 -7.03
CA PHE A 252 10.86 1.84 -6.14
C PHE A 252 9.68 1.02 -6.62
N SER A 253 8.63 1.70 -7.11
CA SER A 253 7.49 1.02 -7.73
C SER A 253 6.87 1.84 -8.86
N ALA A 254 6.23 1.11 -9.78
CA ALA A 254 5.27 1.62 -10.75
C ALA A 254 3.92 0.99 -10.41
N ASP A 255 2.93 1.82 -10.12
CA ASP A 255 1.69 1.40 -9.52
C ASP A 255 0.54 1.48 -10.54
N HIS A 256 -0.50 0.63 -10.45
CA HIS A 256 -1.62 0.41 -11.37
C HIS A 256 -1.30 -0.47 -12.60
N LEU A 257 -0.67 0.04 -13.63
CA LEU A 257 -0.18 -0.67 -14.82
C LEU A 257 -1.26 -1.38 -15.66
N MET A 258 -2.52 -0.94 -15.63
CA MET A 258 -3.59 -1.57 -16.41
C MET A 258 -3.40 -1.42 -17.92
N ALA A 259 -2.72 -0.36 -18.36
CA ALA A 259 -2.44 -0.08 -19.77
C ALA A 259 -0.97 -0.22 -20.16
N VAL A 260 -0.15 -0.88 -19.33
CA VAL A 260 1.30 -1.00 -19.56
C VAL A 260 1.65 -1.67 -20.88
N SER A 261 2.57 -1.05 -21.64
CA SER A 261 3.10 -1.58 -22.90
C SER A 261 4.23 -2.59 -22.70
N GLU A 262 4.57 -3.33 -23.78
CA GLU A 262 5.76 -4.22 -23.82
C GLU A 262 7.07 -3.49 -23.52
N ILE A 263 7.17 -2.22 -23.94
CA ILE A 263 8.35 -1.39 -23.67
C ILE A 263 8.39 -1.03 -22.19
N GLY A 264 7.25 -0.68 -21.61
CA GLY A 264 7.10 -0.41 -20.18
C GLY A 264 7.47 -1.62 -19.33
N ILE A 265 6.97 -2.82 -19.68
CA ILE A 265 7.32 -4.07 -18.98
C ILE A 265 8.83 -4.31 -19.00
N ARG A 266 9.48 -4.17 -20.15
CA ARG A 266 10.94 -4.32 -20.26
C ARG A 266 11.69 -3.31 -19.41
N SER A 267 11.26 -2.05 -19.41
CA SER A 267 11.88 -0.99 -18.60
C SER A 267 11.81 -1.30 -17.10
N ILE A 268 10.67 -1.83 -16.63
CA ILE A 268 10.45 -2.27 -15.24
C ILE A 268 11.40 -3.43 -14.89
N VAL A 269 11.48 -4.46 -15.75
CA VAL A 269 12.34 -5.64 -15.52
C VAL A 269 13.81 -5.24 -15.47
N ASP A 270 14.27 -4.50 -16.49
CA ASP A 270 15.69 -4.15 -16.64
C ASP A 270 16.24 -3.30 -15.49
N ASN A 271 15.33 -2.64 -14.73
CA ASN A 271 15.70 -1.75 -13.63
C ASN A 271 15.18 -2.21 -12.24
N ASP A 272 14.71 -3.46 -12.13
CA ASP A 272 14.18 -4.07 -10.87
C ASP A 272 13.12 -3.23 -10.16
N VAL A 273 12.27 -2.54 -10.92
CA VAL A 273 11.14 -1.77 -10.39
C VAL A 273 10.02 -2.72 -9.99
N VAL A 274 9.43 -2.53 -8.81
CA VAL A 274 8.29 -3.34 -8.37
C VAL A 274 7.01 -2.86 -9.06
N ALA A 275 6.24 -3.77 -9.66
CA ALA A 275 4.91 -3.50 -10.19
C ALA A 275 3.87 -3.68 -9.07
N THR A 276 3.31 -2.58 -8.54
CA THR A 276 2.25 -2.64 -7.54
C THR A 276 0.89 -2.58 -8.21
N LEU A 277 0.16 -3.71 -8.21
CA LEU A 277 -1.13 -3.83 -8.90
C LEU A 277 -2.30 -3.62 -7.92
N LEU A 278 -3.34 -2.94 -8.41
CA LEU A 278 -4.42 -2.40 -7.59
C LEU A 278 -5.81 -2.92 -8.04
N PRO A 279 -6.08 -4.25 -7.96
CA PRO A 279 -7.32 -4.82 -8.48
C PRO A 279 -8.58 -4.31 -7.77
N GLY A 280 -8.43 -3.80 -6.54
CA GLY A 280 -9.52 -3.19 -5.78
C GLY A 280 -10.11 -1.98 -6.48
N THR A 281 -9.30 -1.15 -7.11
CA THR A 281 -9.73 0.03 -7.88
C THR A 281 -10.56 -0.37 -9.10
N THR A 282 -10.07 -1.32 -9.90
CA THR A 282 -10.81 -1.85 -11.05
C THR A 282 -12.17 -2.40 -10.63
N PHE A 283 -12.19 -3.21 -9.56
CA PHE A 283 -13.42 -3.78 -9.01
C PHE A 283 -14.40 -2.70 -8.50
N PHE A 284 -13.94 -1.77 -7.67
CA PHE A 284 -14.78 -0.76 -7.03
C PHE A 284 -15.37 0.24 -8.05
N LEU A 285 -14.64 0.49 -9.13
CA LEU A 285 -15.11 1.30 -10.26
C LEU A 285 -16.03 0.53 -11.23
N GLY A 286 -16.28 -0.77 -11.01
CA GLY A 286 -17.10 -1.61 -11.88
C GLY A 286 -16.50 -1.84 -13.26
N LYS A 287 -15.16 -1.75 -13.38
CA LYS A 287 -14.42 -1.98 -14.62
C LYS A 287 -14.02 -3.46 -14.74
N SER A 288 -13.69 -3.90 -15.95
CA SER A 288 -13.28 -5.28 -16.24
C SER A 288 -11.84 -5.41 -16.75
N ASN A 289 -11.16 -4.29 -17.01
CA ASN A 289 -9.77 -4.30 -17.48
C ASN A 289 -8.84 -4.25 -16.28
N TYR A 290 -8.40 -5.41 -15.83
CA TYR A 290 -7.41 -5.55 -14.75
C TYR A 290 -5.99 -5.45 -15.30
N ALA A 291 -5.03 -5.10 -14.46
CA ALA A 291 -3.62 -5.10 -14.83
C ALA A 291 -3.15 -6.52 -15.21
N PRO A 292 -2.26 -6.68 -16.21
CA PRO A 292 -1.86 -7.97 -16.77
C PRO A 292 -0.84 -8.71 -15.88
N ALA A 293 -1.25 -9.09 -14.65
CA ALA A 293 -0.36 -9.70 -13.66
C ALA A 293 0.36 -10.95 -14.20
N ARG A 294 -0.37 -11.87 -14.87
CA ARG A 294 0.24 -13.08 -15.43
C ARG A 294 1.39 -12.73 -16.38
N LYS A 295 1.17 -11.77 -17.27
CA LYS A 295 2.19 -11.32 -18.22
C LYS A 295 3.40 -10.69 -17.53
N LEU A 296 3.18 -9.89 -16.48
CA LEU A 296 4.25 -9.28 -15.69
C LEU A 296 5.09 -10.37 -15.01
N ILE A 297 4.45 -11.33 -14.32
CA ILE A 297 5.11 -12.43 -13.62
C ILE A 297 5.90 -13.31 -14.61
N ASP A 298 5.32 -13.67 -15.75
CA ASP A 298 5.99 -14.49 -16.78
C ASP A 298 7.20 -13.77 -17.41
N ASN A 299 7.26 -12.45 -17.32
CA ASN A 299 8.43 -11.65 -17.69
C ASN A 299 9.38 -11.38 -16.51
N ASN A 300 9.23 -12.07 -15.39
CA ASN A 300 10.06 -11.94 -14.18
C ASN A 300 9.97 -10.56 -13.48
N VAL A 301 8.87 -9.83 -13.65
CA VAL A 301 8.60 -8.62 -12.87
C VAL A 301 8.25 -9.03 -11.44
N THR A 302 8.84 -8.37 -10.45
CA THR A 302 8.37 -8.46 -9.06
C THR A 302 7.01 -7.78 -8.94
N VAL A 303 5.95 -8.55 -8.69
CA VAL A 303 4.58 -8.04 -8.55
C VAL A 303 4.21 -7.92 -7.07
N ALA A 304 3.83 -6.73 -6.62
CA ALA A 304 3.14 -6.50 -5.36
C ALA A 304 1.64 -6.25 -5.61
N LEU A 305 0.82 -6.50 -4.61
CA LEU A 305 -0.61 -6.17 -4.60
C LEU A 305 -0.90 -5.21 -3.46
N ALA A 306 -1.77 -4.24 -3.70
CA ALA A 306 -2.17 -3.27 -2.70
C ALA A 306 -3.66 -2.90 -2.82
N THR A 307 -4.21 -2.23 -1.80
CA THR A 307 -5.64 -1.90 -1.76
C THR A 307 -5.99 -0.66 -2.57
N ASP A 308 -5.05 0.26 -2.75
CA ASP A 308 -5.34 1.63 -3.18
C ASP A 308 -6.42 2.30 -2.30
N PHE A 309 -6.40 2.02 -0.98
CA PHE A 309 -7.42 2.54 -0.09
C PHE A 309 -7.51 4.06 -0.16
N ASN A 310 -8.63 4.54 -0.70
CA ASN A 310 -8.90 5.97 -0.89
C ASN A 310 -10.41 6.27 -0.79
N PRO A 311 -10.84 7.54 -0.72
CA PRO A 311 -12.26 7.87 -0.56
C PRO A 311 -13.10 7.67 -1.82
N GLY A 312 -12.50 7.55 -3.02
CA GLY A 312 -13.21 7.66 -4.30
C GLY A 312 -13.24 6.39 -5.13
N SER A 313 -12.08 5.84 -5.45
CA SER A 313 -11.92 4.74 -6.40
C SER A 313 -11.71 3.39 -5.75
N SER A 314 -11.34 3.32 -4.45
CA SER A 314 -11.17 2.06 -3.74
C SER A 314 -11.34 2.23 -2.22
N HIS A 315 -12.54 2.00 -1.70
CA HIS A 315 -12.77 2.06 -0.25
C HIS A 315 -12.62 0.67 0.40
N ILE A 316 -11.57 -0.07 0.00
CA ILE A 316 -11.25 -1.44 0.38
C ILE A 316 -10.00 -1.44 1.27
N GLN A 317 -10.06 -2.13 2.43
CA GLN A 317 -8.94 -2.25 3.37
C GLN A 317 -8.48 -3.71 3.56
N SER A 318 -9.10 -4.66 2.86
CA SER A 318 -8.89 -6.10 3.05
C SER A 318 -7.90 -6.64 2.03
N MET A 319 -6.68 -6.94 2.47
CA MET A 319 -5.68 -7.65 1.64
C MET A 319 -6.14 -9.08 1.26
N PRO A 320 -6.83 -9.86 2.11
CA PRO A 320 -7.45 -11.11 1.68
C PRO A 320 -8.40 -10.95 0.50
N PHE A 321 -9.21 -9.89 0.46
CA PHE A 321 -10.08 -9.62 -0.67
C PHE A 321 -9.30 -9.22 -1.94
N ILE A 322 -8.20 -8.47 -1.77
CA ILE A 322 -7.28 -8.15 -2.89
C ILE A 322 -6.67 -9.44 -3.46
N MET A 323 -6.25 -10.40 -2.62
CA MET A 323 -5.80 -11.73 -3.08
C MET A 323 -6.89 -12.46 -3.86
N THR A 324 -8.14 -12.42 -3.38
CA THR A 324 -9.27 -13.03 -4.10
C THR A 324 -9.42 -12.44 -5.51
N LEU A 325 -9.40 -11.11 -5.62
CA LEU A 325 -9.51 -10.43 -6.92
C LEU A 325 -8.36 -10.80 -7.86
N ALA A 326 -7.12 -10.85 -7.35
CA ALA A 326 -5.95 -11.21 -8.12
C ALA A 326 -6.02 -12.66 -8.64
N CYS A 327 -6.44 -13.60 -7.80
CA CYS A 327 -6.63 -15.00 -8.21
C CYS A 327 -7.76 -15.16 -9.24
N MET A 328 -8.88 -14.44 -9.06
CA MET A 328 -10.06 -14.60 -9.92
C MET A 328 -9.98 -13.86 -11.26
N HIS A 329 -9.27 -12.72 -11.30
CA HIS A 329 -9.31 -11.81 -12.44
C HIS A 329 -7.96 -11.51 -13.08
N MET A 330 -6.84 -11.90 -12.44
CA MET A 330 -5.50 -11.55 -12.91
C MET A 330 -4.61 -12.80 -13.11
N GLU A 331 -5.20 -13.99 -13.09
CA GLU A 331 -4.53 -15.27 -13.33
C GLU A 331 -3.33 -15.55 -12.38
N MET A 332 -3.40 -15.03 -11.15
CA MET A 332 -2.40 -15.30 -10.13
C MET A 332 -2.76 -16.56 -9.34
N THR A 333 -1.74 -17.35 -9.00
CA THR A 333 -1.89 -18.44 -8.01
C THR A 333 -2.04 -17.86 -6.61
N VAL A 334 -2.53 -18.65 -5.66
CA VAL A 334 -2.68 -18.23 -4.26
C VAL A 334 -1.32 -17.88 -3.65
N GLU A 335 -0.29 -18.66 -4.00
CA GLU A 335 1.09 -18.42 -3.55
C GLU A 335 1.64 -17.11 -4.09
N GLU A 336 1.48 -16.82 -5.39
CA GLU A 336 1.90 -15.56 -5.99
C GLU A 336 1.16 -14.37 -5.36
N ALA A 337 -0.16 -14.50 -5.14
CA ALA A 337 -0.95 -13.46 -4.48
C ALA A 337 -0.49 -13.25 -3.03
N PHE A 338 -0.20 -14.31 -2.27
CA PHE A 338 0.31 -14.21 -0.89
C PHE A 338 1.69 -13.56 -0.83
N GLN A 339 2.62 -13.98 -1.69
CA GLN A 339 3.94 -13.34 -1.81
C GLN A 339 3.81 -11.85 -2.14
N SER A 340 2.85 -11.49 -3.00
CA SER A 340 2.60 -10.11 -3.45
C SER A 340 2.05 -9.20 -2.35
N VAL A 341 1.28 -9.72 -1.40
CA VAL A 341 0.73 -8.96 -0.26
C VAL A 341 1.61 -9.00 1.00
N THR A 342 2.75 -9.65 0.94
CA THR A 342 3.69 -9.82 2.06
C THR A 342 5.10 -9.38 1.65
N TYR A 343 5.94 -10.31 1.20
CA TYR A 343 7.34 -10.03 0.86
C TYR A 343 7.50 -8.98 -0.25
N ASN A 344 6.75 -9.11 -1.35
CA ASN A 344 6.86 -8.15 -2.46
C ASN A 344 6.28 -6.78 -2.09
N GLY A 345 5.22 -6.72 -1.27
CA GLY A 345 4.73 -5.48 -0.69
C GLY A 345 5.80 -4.79 0.16
N ALA A 346 6.55 -5.54 0.97
CA ALA A 346 7.68 -5.03 1.73
C ALA A 346 8.83 -4.55 0.81
N LYS A 347 9.13 -5.29 -0.29
CA LYS A 347 10.13 -4.90 -1.30
C LYS A 347 9.75 -3.57 -1.99
N ALA A 348 8.46 -3.37 -2.31
CA ALA A 348 7.97 -2.10 -2.86
C ALA A 348 8.20 -0.90 -1.95
N LEU A 349 8.41 -1.14 -0.65
CA LEU A 349 8.73 -0.13 0.36
C LEU A 349 10.23 -0.10 0.74
N GLY A 350 11.04 -1.01 0.18
CA GLY A 350 12.45 -1.17 0.56
C GLY A 350 12.64 -1.69 1.99
N MET A 351 11.68 -2.48 2.49
CA MET A 351 11.64 -3.02 3.86
C MET A 351 11.67 -4.56 3.90
N GLU A 352 11.95 -5.23 2.80
CA GLU A 352 11.96 -6.69 2.70
C GLU A 352 12.97 -7.38 3.62
N ASN A 353 13.96 -6.65 4.10
CA ASN A 353 14.93 -7.14 5.08
C ASN A 353 14.45 -7.04 6.54
N GLU A 354 13.33 -6.34 6.80
CA GLU A 354 12.80 -6.09 8.14
C GLU A 354 11.44 -6.77 8.37
N ILE A 355 10.57 -6.79 7.36
CA ILE A 355 9.16 -7.25 7.44
C ILE A 355 8.77 -8.08 6.20
N GLY A 356 7.52 -8.53 6.15
CA GLY A 356 6.91 -9.21 5.00
C GLY A 356 7.23 -10.70 4.90
N SER A 357 8.04 -11.25 5.81
CA SER A 357 8.34 -12.69 5.89
C SER A 357 8.58 -13.14 7.32
N ILE A 358 8.45 -14.46 7.54
CA ILE A 358 8.81 -15.08 8.82
C ILE A 358 10.22 -15.65 8.69
N GLU A 359 11.19 -14.83 9.10
CA GLU A 359 12.62 -15.15 9.09
C GLU A 359 13.28 -14.69 10.39
N VAL A 360 14.26 -15.45 10.88
CA VAL A 360 15.01 -15.09 12.08
C VAL A 360 15.71 -13.74 11.91
N GLY A 361 15.49 -12.83 12.86
CA GLY A 361 16.03 -11.46 12.87
C GLY A 361 15.06 -10.40 12.35
N LYS A 362 13.98 -10.76 11.64
CA LYS A 362 12.94 -9.82 11.20
C LYS A 362 11.94 -9.50 12.30
N LYS A 363 11.22 -8.40 12.15
CA LYS A 363 10.13 -8.01 13.06
C LYS A 363 9.06 -9.09 13.10
N ALA A 364 8.55 -9.38 14.27
CA ALA A 364 7.49 -10.36 14.46
C ALA A 364 6.12 -9.72 14.19
N ASP A 365 5.83 -9.53 12.91
CA ASP A 365 4.54 -9.09 12.37
C ASP A 365 3.82 -10.31 11.82
N LEU A 366 2.81 -10.83 12.55
CA LEU A 366 2.24 -12.15 12.33
C LEU A 366 0.72 -12.13 12.40
N ILE A 367 0.09 -13.08 11.70
CA ILE A 367 -1.33 -13.35 11.78
C ILE A 367 -1.52 -14.81 12.20
N LEU A 368 -2.25 -15.05 13.29
CA LEU A 368 -2.81 -16.35 13.62
C LEU A 368 -4.23 -16.42 13.08
N TRP A 369 -4.49 -17.36 12.21
CA TRP A 369 -5.78 -17.59 11.58
C TRP A 369 -6.63 -18.63 12.31
N ASP A 370 -7.96 -18.62 12.09
CA ASP A 370 -8.83 -19.77 12.31
C ASP A 370 -9.04 -20.54 10.98
N LEU A 371 -7.97 -20.68 10.24
CA LEU A 371 -7.89 -21.39 8.97
C LEU A 371 -6.83 -22.49 9.07
N ASP A 372 -6.94 -23.49 8.21
CA ASP A 372 -6.04 -24.64 8.20
C ASP A 372 -5.02 -24.55 7.05
N SER A 373 -5.30 -23.77 6.01
CA SER A 373 -4.46 -23.67 4.79
C SER A 373 -4.43 -22.27 4.19
N LEU A 374 -3.30 -21.96 3.54
CA LEU A 374 -3.14 -20.71 2.76
C LEU A 374 -4.24 -20.53 1.72
N PHE A 375 -4.72 -21.62 1.10
CA PHE A 375 -5.78 -21.57 0.08
C PHE A 375 -7.13 -21.07 0.62
N ASP A 376 -7.35 -21.16 1.93
CA ASP A 376 -8.58 -20.72 2.56
C ASP A 376 -8.67 -19.17 2.59
N ILE A 377 -7.53 -18.44 2.61
CA ILE A 377 -7.53 -16.98 2.69
C ILE A 377 -8.35 -16.34 1.57
N PRO A 378 -8.08 -16.57 0.27
CA PRO A 378 -8.88 -16.00 -0.81
C PRO A 378 -10.23 -16.72 -1.01
N TYR A 379 -10.44 -17.91 -0.43
CA TYR A 379 -11.69 -18.67 -0.57
C TYR A 379 -12.80 -18.09 0.33
N TYR A 380 -12.46 -17.59 1.53
CA TYR A 380 -13.40 -16.93 2.44
C TYR A 380 -13.52 -15.43 2.07
N VAL A 381 -14.21 -15.13 0.96
CA VAL A 381 -14.24 -13.80 0.31
C VAL A 381 -14.70 -12.66 1.21
N SER A 382 -15.65 -12.90 2.10
CA SER A 382 -16.28 -11.87 2.94
C SER A 382 -16.03 -12.02 4.43
N ASP A 383 -15.44 -13.13 4.83
CA ASP A 383 -15.07 -13.45 6.20
C ASP A 383 -13.55 -13.55 6.31
N HIS A 384 -13.00 -12.94 7.33
CA HIS A 384 -11.55 -12.97 7.58
C HIS A 384 -11.34 -13.54 8.98
N PRO A 385 -11.31 -14.89 9.12
CA PRO A 385 -11.25 -15.57 10.43
C PRO A 385 -9.85 -15.45 11.04
N ILE A 386 -9.49 -14.22 11.43
CA ILE A 386 -8.25 -13.89 12.12
C ILE A 386 -8.47 -14.02 13.62
N LYS A 387 -7.68 -14.86 14.30
CA LYS A 387 -7.69 -15.00 15.77
C LYS A 387 -6.85 -13.94 16.45
N LEU A 388 -5.63 -13.71 15.94
CA LEU A 388 -4.69 -12.74 16.50
C LEU A 388 -3.95 -12.00 15.38
N VAL A 389 -3.64 -10.73 15.64
CA VAL A 389 -2.61 -10.02 14.91
C VAL A 389 -1.53 -9.61 15.91
N ILE A 390 -0.30 -9.94 15.59
CA ILE A 390 0.90 -9.61 16.35
C ILE A 390 1.69 -8.60 15.53
N LYS A 391 2.06 -7.50 16.17
CA LYS A 391 2.89 -6.43 15.58
C LYS A 391 4.09 -6.19 16.48
N ASN A 392 5.31 -6.28 15.91
CA ASN A 392 6.55 -6.16 16.67
C ASN A 392 6.53 -7.04 17.94
N GLY A 393 6.04 -8.28 17.83
CA GLY A 393 5.94 -9.23 18.93
C GLY A 393 4.86 -8.94 19.97
N THR A 394 4.03 -7.92 19.78
CA THR A 394 2.94 -7.57 20.69
C THR A 394 1.58 -7.90 20.06
N ILE A 395 0.67 -8.50 20.82
CA ILE A 395 -0.71 -8.75 20.35
C ILE A 395 -1.42 -7.40 20.25
N VAL A 396 -1.84 -7.03 19.04
CA VAL A 396 -2.53 -5.76 18.74
C VAL A 396 -4.00 -5.95 18.37
N PHE A 397 -4.39 -7.18 18.03
CA PHE A 397 -5.78 -7.56 17.82
C PHE A 397 -6.00 -9.02 18.25
N GLN A 398 -7.14 -9.26 18.89
CA GLN A 398 -7.65 -10.58 19.27
C GLN A 398 -9.16 -10.60 19.01
N ALA A 399 -9.65 -11.63 18.24
CA ALA A 399 -11.07 -11.82 17.94
C ALA A 399 -11.86 -12.35 19.14
#